data_d283d6d8db23f38b77bdca0db53a94b3
#
_entry.id   d283d6d8db23f38b77bdca0db53a94b3
#
_cell.length_a   1.000
_cell.length_b   1.000
_cell.length_c   1.000
_cell.angle_alpha   90.00
_cell.angle_beta   90.00
_cell.angle_gamma   90.00
#
_symmetry.space_group_name_H-M   'P 1'
#
loop_
_entity.id
_entity.type
_entity.pdbx_description
1 polymer ?
#
loop_
_entity_poly.entity_id
_entity_poly.type
_entity_poly.pdbx_seq_one_letter_code
_entity_poly.pdbx_strand_id
1 'polypeptide(L)'
;QLRSGCKIIPKGEVYERNLFTIKDSRFKSDSFLDEVKRSYTELINIYLKEDKQKLKVFDRKGVYLPTKKIGKNNPKAEQIKTDNQYRTMWNQTVDRALISGVPEGQILEVKQSEIGQKVKASIQKSGKNPALLKSLIMTAIYALELLISKVFKMASQKADKDIETVAKVEPEQKPVK
;
A
#
# COMPACT_ATOMS: atom_id res chain seq x y z
N GLN A 1 -20.62 30.50 -32.48
CA GLN A 1 -20.93 30.12 -33.86
C GLN A 1 -20.50 28.68 -34.08
N LEU A 2 -21.47 27.81 -34.42
CA LEU A 2 -21.18 26.42 -34.80
C LEU A 2 -20.46 26.39 -36.16
N ARG A 3 -19.43 25.53 -36.28
CA ARG A 3 -18.78 25.31 -37.57
C ARG A 3 -19.79 24.79 -38.56
N SER A 4 -19.68 25.26 -39.80
CA SER A 4 -20.51 24.78 -40.93
C SER A 4 -20.51 23.25 -40.95
N GLY A 5 -21.70 22.63 -40.96
CA GLY A 5 -21.87 21.17 -40.94
C GLY A 5 -22.13 20.55 -39.57
N CYS A 6 -22.06 21.30 -38.45
CA CYS A 6 -22.42 20.77 -37.13
C CYS A 6 -23.94 20.84 -36.93
N LYS A 7 -24.57 19.72 -36.58
CA LYS A 7 -25.96 19.64 -36.11
C LYS A 7 -26.02 19.81 -34.61
N ILE A 8 -26.98 20.62 -34.12
CA ILE A 8 -27.35 20.60 -32.72
C ILE A 8 -28.26 19.41 -32.53
N ILE A 9 -27.84 18.49 -31.66
CA ILE A 9 -28.64 17.30 -31.32
C ILE A 9 -29.31 17.57 -29.98
N PRO A 10 -30.66 17.56 -29.90
CA PRO A 10 -31.37 17.72 -28.65
C PRO A 10 -31.01 16.67 -27.60
N LYS A 11 -31.08 17.04 -26.35
CA LYS A 11 -30.80 16.10 -25.22
C LYS A 11 -31.82 14.98 -25.26
N GLY A 12 -31.35 13.74 -25.48
CA GLY A 12 -32.17 12.51 -25.53
C GLY A 12 -32.30 11.90 -26.92
N GLU A 13 -31.84 12.54 -27.98
CA GLU A 13 -31.76 11.89 -29.28
C GLU A 13 -30.61 10.88 -29.36
N VAL A 14 -30.87 9.79 -30.09
CA VAL A 14 -29.86 8.77 -30.37
C VAL A 14 -28.97 9.28 -31.49
N TYR A 15 -27.68 9.44 -31.24
CA TYR A 15 -26.69 9.80 -32.21
C TYR A 15 -26.57 8.74 -33.29
N GLU A 16 -26.46 9.14 -34.56
CA GLU A 16 -26.17 8.22 -35.66
C GLU A 16 -24.87 7.45 -35.35
N ARG A 17 -24.94 6.13 -35.49
CA ARG A 17 -23.86 5.20 -35.14
C ARG A 17 -22.50 5.48 -35.81
N ASN A 18 -22.52 6.23 -36.93
CA ASN A 18 -21.33 6.51 -37.73
C ASN A 18 -20.47 7.67 -37.20
N LEU A 19 -21.00 8.50 -36.30
CA LEU A 19 -20.31 9.66 -35.74
C LEU A 19 -19.71 9.42 -34.37
N PHE A 20 -20.32 8.55 -33.56
CA PHE A 20 -19.87 8.25 -32.22
C PHE A 20 -20.05 6.77 -31.90
N THR A 21 -18.96 6.09 -31.59
CA THR A 21 -19.01 4.75 -31.01
C THR A 21 -19.37 4.84 -29.52
N ILE A 22 -20.26 3.96 -29.05
CA ILE A 22 -20.51 3.80 -27.62
C ILE A 22 -19.17 3.39 -27.00
N LYS A 23 -18.69 4.19 -26.03
CA LYS A 23 -17.48 3.83 -25.29
C LYS A 23 -17.67 2.45 -24.66
N ASP A 24 -16.76 1.53 -24.98
CA ASP A 24 -16.70 0.23 -24.35
C ASP A 24 -16.67 0.41 -22.81
N SER A 25 -17.56 -0.29 -22.12
CA SER A 25 -17.67 -0.25 -20.65
C SER A 25 -16.37 -0.67 -19.98
N ARG A 26 -15.52 -1.46 -20.64
CA ARG A 26 -14.19 -1.86 -20.18
C ARG A 26 -13.33 -0.65 -19.80
N PHE A 27 -13.38 0.46 -20.56
CA PHE A 27 -12.63 1.68 -20.27
C PHE A 27 -13.05 2.39 -18.98
N LYS A 28 -14.19 2.02 -18.39
CA LYS A 28 -14.69 2.54 -17.12
C LYS A 28 -14.42 1.60 -15.95
N SER A 29 -13.88 0.41 -16.21
CA SER A 29 -13.62 -0.59 -15.18
C SER A 29 -12.32 -0.28 -14.43
N ASP A 30 -12.31 -0.56 -13.12
CA ASP A 30 -11.11 -0.45 -12.30
C ASP A 30 -10.02 -1.44 -12.77
N SER A 31 -10.41 -2.61 -13.29
CA SER A 31 -9.49 -3.60 -13.84
C SER A 31 -8.71 -3.08 -15.05
N PHE A 32 -9.36 -2.37 -15.96
CA PHE A 32 -8.70 -1.76 -17.10
C PHE A 32 -7.69 -0.68 -16.67
N LEU A 33 -8.06 0.16 -15.71
CA LEU A 33 -7.16 1.17 -15.18
C LEU A 33 -5.94 0.55 -14.49
N ASP A 34 -6.11 -0.55 -13.78
CA ASP A 34 -5.00 -1.25 -13.12
C ASP A 34 -4.10 -1.96 -14.15
N GLU A 35 -4.67 -2.53 -15.21
CA GLU A 35 -3.94 -3.11 -16.35
C GLU A 35 -3.08 -2.05 -17.05
N VAL A 36 -3.65 -0.90 -17.36
CA VAL A 36 -2.93 0.22 -18.01
C VAL A 36 -1.79 0.71 -17.11
N LYS A 37 -2.03 0.87 -15.81
CA LYS A 37 -0.98 1.29 -14.86
C LYS A 37 0.17 0.28 -14.80
N ARG A 38 -0.12 -1.02 -14.76
CA ARG A 38 0.90 -2.07 -14.75
C ARG A 38 1.72 -2.04 -16.03
N SER A 39 1.07 -2.08 -17.17
CA SER A 39 1.73 -2.03 -18.48
C SER A 39 2.61 -0.79 -18.64
N TYR A 40 2.12 0.39 -18.23
CA TYR A 40 2.90 1.63 -18.27
C TYR A 40 4.10 1.60 -17.31
N THR A 41 3.90 1.05 -16.10
CA THR A 41 4.98 0.91 -15.11
C THR A 41 6.06 -0.06 -15.59
N GLU A 42 5.67 -1.19 -16.19
CA GLU A 42 6.59 -2.15 -16.79
C GLU A 42 7.39 -1.52 -17.92
N LEU A 43 6.73 -0.77 -18.80
CA LEU A 43 7.41 -0.04 -19.87
C LEU A 43 8.45 0.94 -19.34
N ILE A 44 8.15 1.72 -18.31
CA ILE A 44 9.12 2.62 -17.69
C ILE A 44 10.28 1.83 -17.08
N ASN A 45 9.98 0.73 -16.39
CA ASN A 45 11.00 -0.07 -15.70
C ASN A 45 12.01 -0.73 -16.65
N ILE A 46 11.66 -0.94 -17.92
CA ILE A 46 12.60 -1.43 -18.95
C ILE A 46 13.75 -0.44 -19.15
N TYR A 47 13.50 0.86 -19.00
CA TYR A 47 14.50 1.90 -19.21
C TYR A 47 15.27 2.27 -17.91
N LEU A 48 14.85 1.77 -16.76
CA LEU A 48 15.52 2.02 -15.48
C LEU A 48 16.58 0.96 -15.22
N LYS A 49 17.85 1.38 -15.12
CA LYS A 49 19.00 0.46 -14.95
C LYS A 49 19.12 -0.09 -13.54
N GLU A 50 18.73 0.67 -12.54
CA GLU A 50 18.88 0.32 -11.12
C GLU A 50 17.57 -0.21 -10.56
N ASP A 51 17.63 -1.37 -9.89
CA ASP A 51 16.45 -1.97 -9.25
C ASP A 51 15.80 -1.07 -8.19
N LYS A 52 16.60 -0.22 -7.52
CA LYS A 52 16.11 0.76 -6.55
C LYS A 52 15.24 1.86 -7.16
N GLN A 53 15.39 2.12 -8.46
CA GLN A 53 14.63 3.14 -9.19
C GLN A 53 13.36 2.57 -9.81
N LYS A 54 13.22 1.25 -9.87
CA LYS A 54 12.04 0.60 -10.46
C LYS A 54 10.77 0.97 -9.72
N LEU A 55 9.80 1.42 -10.51
CA LEU A 55 8.49 1.80 -10.03
C LEU A 55 7.64 0.56 -9.74
N LYS A 56 6.78 0.66 -8.73
CA LYS A 56 5.77 -0.37 -8.41
C LYS A 56 4.39 0.24 -8.49
N VAL A 57 3.45 -0.50 -9.07
CA VAL A 57 2.04 -0.09 -9.05
C VAL A 57 1.52 -0.20 -7.63
N PHE A 58 0.85 0.86 -7.16
CA PHE A 58 0.25 0.85 -5.84
C PHE A 58 -0.89 -0.17 -5.76
N ASP A 59 -0.74 -1.16 -4.90
CA ASP A 59 -1.81 -2.11 -4.59
C ASP A 59 -2.65 -1.62 -3.41
N ARG A 60 -3.93 -1.34 -3.67
CA ARG A 60 -4.88 -0.93 -2.63
C ARG A 60 -5.13 -2.02 -1.58
N LYS A 61 -4.97 -3.28 -1.97
CA LYS A 61 -5.13 -4.45 -1.07
C LYS A 61 -3.84 -4.80 -0.35
N GLY A 62 -2.70 -4.29 -0.80
CA GLY A 62 -1.38 -4.51 -0.20
C GLY A 62 -1.23 -3.84 1.18
N VAL A 63 -0.04 -3.94 1.74
CA VAL A 63 0.28 -3.49 3.12
C VAL A 63 0.25 -1.97 3.31
N TYR A 64 0.50 -1.20 2.26
CA TYR A 64 0.56 0.26 2.33
C TYR A 64 -0.81 0.93 2.39
N LEU A 65 -0.87 2.13 2.95
CA LEU A 65 -2.06 2.99 2.95
C LEU A 65 -1.91 4.10 1.91
N PRO A 66 -2.89 4.29 1.00
CA PRO A 66 -2.85 5.39 0.04
C PRO A 66 -3.03 6.73 0.73
N THR A 67 -2.26 7.74 0.32
CA THR A 67 -2.50 9.13 0.70
C THR A 67 -3.67 9.71 -0.10
N LYS A 68 -4.37 10.67 0.47
CA LYS A 68 -5.48 11.38 -0.18
C LYS A 68 -4.97 12.63 -0.86
N LYS A 69 -5.43 12.89 -2.08
CA LYS A 69 -5.13 14.14 -2.78
C LYS A 69 -5.80 15.32 -2.07
N ILE A 70 -5.04 16.37 -1.82
CA ILE A 70 -5.56 17.63 -1.30
C ILE A 70 -6.00 18.46 -2.51
N GLY A 71 -7.32 18.66 -2.65
CA GLY A 71 -7.88 19.51 -3.71
C GLY A 71 -7.61 20.99 -3.44
N LYS A 72 -7.45 21.77 -4.53
CA LYS A 72 -7.36 23.23 -4.44
C LYS A 72 -8.66 23.78 -3.83
N ASN A 73 -8.56 24.63 -2.82
CA ASN A 73 -9.71 25.21 -2.09
C ASN A 73 -10.61 24.18 -1.36
N ASN A 74 -10.07 23.06 -0.93
CA ASN A 74 -10.83 22.09 -0.14
C ASN A 74 -10.95 22.56 1.32
N PRO A 75 -12.17 22.78 1.87
CA PRO A 75 -12.35 23.22 3.24
C PRO A 75 -11.83 22.22 4.30
N LYS A 76 -11.62 20.95 3.90
CA LYS A 76 -11.05 19.89 4.75
C LYS A 76 -9.55 19.65 4.49
N ALA A 77 -8.85 20.58 3.84
CA ALA A 77 -7.45 20.41 3.46
C ALA A 77 -6.55 20.05 4.66
N GLU A 78 -6.69 20.74 5.79
CA GLU A 78 -5.88 20.45 6.99
C GLU A 78 -6.19 19.09 7.61
N GLN A 79 -7.45 18.66 7.60
CA GLN A 79 -7.82 17.32 8.06
C GLN A 79 -7.20 16.23 7.16
N ILE A 80 -7.22 16.43 5.84
CA ILE A 80 -6.62 15.51 4.88
C ILE A 80 -5.10 15.49 5.05
N LYS A 81 -4.46 16.63 5.28
CA LYS A 81 -3.03 16.74 5.52
C LYS A 81 -2.62 15.95 6.76
N THR A 82 -3.35 16.14 7.86
CA THR A 82 -3.12 15.38 9.10
C THR A 82 -3.34 13.87 8.89
N ASP A 83 -4.43 13.47 8.23
CA ASP A 83 -4.69 12.06 7.90
C ASP A 83 -3.55 11.46 7.05
N ASN A 84 -3.03 12.21 6.08
CA ASN A 84 -1.92 11.79 5.26
C ASN A 84 -0.61 11.62 6.06
N GLN A 85 -0.35 12.43 7.07
CA GLN A 85 0.80 12.27 7.96
C GLN A 85 0.77 10.89 8.65
N TYR A 86 -0.37 10.50 9.22
CA TYR A 86 -0.50 9.17 9.84
C TYR A 86 -0.37 8.03 8.85
N ARG A 87 -0.89 8.18 7.62
CA ARG A 87 -0.72 7.20 6.56
C ARG A 87 0.75 7.06 6.15
N THR A 88 1.48 8.16 6.08
CA THR A 88 2.92 8.16 5.81
C THR A 88 3.69 7.48 6.95
N MET A 89 3.35 7.76 8.21
CA MET A 89 3.95 7.09 9.36
C MET A 89 3.73 5.57 9.31
N TRP A 90 2.51 5.12 9.01
CA TRP A 90 2.22 3.71 8.79
C TRP A 90 3.12 3.11 7.70
N ASN A 91 3.19 3.75 6.53
CA ASN A 91 3.97 3.26 5.40
C ASN A 91 5.47 3.15 5.75
N GLN A 92 6.01 4.13 6.46
CA GLN A 92 7.40 4.09 6.96
C GLN A 92 7.63 2.95 7.96
N THR A 93 6.65 2.66 8.83
CA THR A 93 6.74 1.53 9.76
C THR A 93 6.66 0.20 9.01
N VAL A 94 5.84 0.11 7.97
CA VAL A 94 5.80 -1.06 7.06
C VAL A 94 7.14 -1.28 6.40
N ASP A 95 7.79 -0.23 5.88
CA ASP A 95 9.13 -0.35 5.27
C ASP A 95 10.14 -0.89 6.30
N ARG A 96 10.13 -0.37 7.52
CA ARG A 96 11.01 -0.87 8.60
C ARG A 96 10.70 -2.34 8.94
N ALA A 97 9.44 -2.72 9.00
CA ALA A 97 9.04 -4.10 9.29
C ALA A 97 9.53 -5.08 8.21
N LEU A 98 9.36 -4.72 6.92
CA LEU A 98 9.84 -5.52 5.80
C LEU A 98 11.37 -5.65 5.80
N ILE A 99 12.10 -4.56 6.05
CA ILE A 99 13.57 -4.58 6.18
C ILE A 99 14.01 -5.45 7.36
N SER A 100 13.24 -5.45 8.45
CA SER A 100 13.51 -6.29 9.65
C SER A 100 13.15 -7.75 9.46
N GLY A 101 12.59 -8.15 8.31
CA GLY A 101 12.23 -9.54 8.02
C GLY A 101 10.84 -9.96 8.51
N VAL A 102 9.96 -9.01 8.88
CA VAL A 102 8.56 -9.35 9.18
C VAL A 102 7.84 -9.76 7.88
N PRO A 103 7.20 -10.94 7.83
CA PRO A 103 6.47 -11.39 6.64
C PRO A 103 5.34 -10.43 6.26
N GLU A 104 5.18 -10.17 4.96
CA GLU A 104 4.13 -9.28 4.44
C GLU A 104 2.72 -9.70 4.87
N GLY A 105 2.46 -11.01 4.97
CA GLY A 105 1.19 -11.55 5.45
C GLY A 105 0.82 -11.10 6.86
N GLN A 106 1.79 -11.07 7.77
CA GLN A 106 1.57 -10.60 9.15
C GLN A 106 1.29 -9.10 9.21
N ILE A 107 1.97 -8.32 8.37
CA ILE A 107 1.71 -6.88 8.25
C ILE A 107 0.29 -6.64 7.73
N LEU A 108 -0.15 -7.44 6.76
CA LEU A 108 -1.49 -7.37 6.19
C LEU A 108 -2.56 -7.74 7.22
N GLU A 109 -2.32 -8.75 8.06
CA GLU A 109 -3.20 -9.12 9.17
C GLU A 109 -3.37 -7.96 10.16
N VAL A 110 -2.28 -7.33 10.59
CA VAL A 110 -2.33 -6.15 11.46
C VAL A 110 -3.12 -5.02 10.80
N LYS A 111 -2.87 -4.74 9.51
CA LYS A 111 -3.64 -3.74 8.77
C LYS A 111 -5.13 -4.05 8.75
N GLN A 112 -5.50 -5.30 8.52
CA GLN A 112 -6.90 -5.71 8.44
C GLN A 112 -7.58 -5.70 9.81
N SER A 113 -6.96 -6.21 10.86
CA SER A 113 -7.52 -6.26 12.21
C SER A 113 -7.67 -4.87 12.82
N GLU A 114 -6.60 -4.07 12.79
CA GLU A 114 -6.57 -2.80 13.49
C GLU A 114 -7.23 -1.65 12.72
N ILE A 115 -7.17 -1.68 11.40
CA ILE A 115 -7.73 -0.60 10.57
C ILE A 115 -8.97 -1.09 9.83
N GLY A 116 -8.85 -2.15 9.04
CA GLY A 116 -9.88 -2.59 8.11
C GLY A 116 -11.19 -2.99 8.78
N GLN A 117 -11.14 -3.85 9.79
CA GLN A 117 -12.33 -4.33 10.50
C GLN A 117 -12.99 -3.21 11.32
N LYS A 118 -12.19 -2.39 12.00
CA LYS A 118 -12.69 -1.28 12.81
C LYS A 118 -13.35 -0.20 11.95
N VAL A 119 -12.80 0.07 10.75
CA VAL A 119 -13.41 0.96 9.76
C VAL A 119 -14.73 0.40 9.27
N LYS A 120 -14.79 -0.89 8.91
CA LYS A 120 -16.04 -1.56 8.50
C LYS A 120 -17.09 -1.51 9.60
N ALA A 121 -16.73 -1.83 10.84
CA ALA A 121 -17.64 -1.77 11.98
C ALA A 121 -18.18 -0.36 12.23
N SER A 122 -17.34 0.66 12.10
CA SER A 122 -17.78 2.05 12.22
C SER A 122 -18.76 2.46 11.12
N ILE A 123 -18.51 2.05 9.87
CA ILE A 123 -19.43 2.31 8.75
C ILE A 123 -20.77 1.60 8.98
N GLN A 124 -20.76 0.37 9.43
CA GLN A 124 -22.00 -0.39 9.73
C GLN A 124 -22.80 0.25 10.85
N LYS A 125 -22.13 0.77 11.90
CA LYS A 125 -22.78 1.37 13.07
C LYS A 125 -23.32 2.77 12.81
N SER A 126 -22.58 3.59 12.08
CA SER A 126 -22.86 5.04 11.96
C SER A 126 -23.08 5.53 10.53
N GLY A 127 -22.99 4.65 9.52
CA GLY A 127 -23.04 5.02 8.10
C GLY A 127 -21.90 5.92 7.64
N LYS A 128 -20.91 6.20 8.49
CA LYS A 128 -19.81 7.13 8.21
C LYS A 128 -18.46 6.50 8.51
N ASN A 129 -17.44 6.92 7.77
CA ASN A 129 -16.07 6.62 8.12
C ASN A 129 -15.73 7.18 9.51
N PRO A 130 -14.94 6.46 10.33
CA PRO A 130 -14.55 6.96 11.63
C PRO A 130 -13.82 8.28 11.49
N ALA A 131 -14.22 9.27 12.27
CA ALA A 131 -13.56 10.57 12.32
C ALA A 131 -12.10 10.46 12.83
N LEU A 132 -11.77 9.37 13.50
CA LEU A 132 -10.50 9.10 14.19
C LEU A 132 -9.68 8.01 13.49
N LEU A 133 -9.39 8.17 12.21
CA LEU A 133 -8.42 7.28 11.54
C LEU A 133 -7.05 7.32 12.24
N LYS A 134 -6.70 8.46 12.82
CA LYS A 134 -5.50 8.66 13.63
C LYS A 134 -5.30 7.59 14.69
N SER A 135 -6.30 7.36 15.56
CA SER A 135 -6.18 6.40 16.65
C SER A 135 -6.03 4.96 16.15
N LEU A 136 -6.74 4.60 15.07
CA LEU A 136 -6.65 3.27 14.46
C LEU A 136 -5.28 3.02 13.84
N ILE A 137 -4.74 4.01 13.12
CA ILE A 137 -3.42 3.92 12.52
C ILE A 137 -2.34 3.83 13.61
N MET A 138 -2.44 4.62 14.67
CA MET A 138 -1.48 4.57 15.77
C MET A 138 -1.49 3.22 16.50
N THR A 139 -2.68 2.63 16.73
CA THR A 139 -2.79 1.27 17.30
C THR A 139 -2.15 0.23 16.38
N ALA A 140 -2.39 0.33 15.07
CA ALA A 140 -1.79 -0.55 14.08
C ALA A 140 -0.25 -0.39 14.02
N ILE A 141 0.27 0.83 14.08
CA ILE A 141 1.71 1.10 14.17
C ILE A 141 2.30 0.44 15.41
N TYR A 142 1.67 0.59 16.56
CA TYR A 142 2.14 -0.04 17.81
C TYR A 142 2.17 -1.56 17.69
N ALA A 143 1.12 -2.18 17.16
CA ALA A 143 1.09 -3.62 16.92
C ALA A 143 2.22 -4.08 15.98
N LEU A 144 2.52 -3.31 14.95
CA LEU A 144 3.60 -3.61 14.01
C LEU A 144 4.99 -3.47 14.64
N GLU A 145 5.20 -2.46 15.49
CA GLU A 145 6.45 -2.29 16.28
C GLU A 145 6.69 -3.48 17.22
N LEU A 146 5.63 -4.04 17.82
CA LEU A 146 5.74 -5.25 18.62
C LEU A 146 6.20 -6.46 17.77
N LEU A 147 5.72 -6.59 16.54
CA LEU A 147 6.18 -7.65 15.63
C LEU A 147 7.65 -7.47 15.28
N ILE A 148 8.08 -6.26 14.95
CA ILE A 148 9.48 -5.93 14.67
C ILE A 148 10.35 -6.34 15.88
N SER A 149 9.95 -5.95 17.10
CA SER A 149 10.67 -6.28 18.34
C SER A 149 10.77 -7.80 18.58
N LYS A 150 9.73 -8.57 18.23
CA LYS A 150 9.77 -10.04 18.32
C LYS A 150 10.79 -10.63 17.35
N VAL A 151 10.83 -10.16 16.10
CA VAL A 151 11.79 -10.64 15.11
C VAL A 151 13.23 -10.38 15.56
N PHE A 152 13.51 -9.19 16.10
CA PHE A 152 14.85 -8.88 16.65
C PHE A 152 15.23 -9.80 17.82
N LYS A 153 14.31 -10.04 18.77
CA LYS A 153 14.57 -10.95 19.89
C LYS A 153 14.86 -12.37 19.43
N MET A 154 14.11 -12.86 18.43
CA MET A 154 14.34 -14.20 17.86
C MET A 154 15.70 -14.29 17.17
N ALA A 155 16.10 -13.26 16.42
CA ALA A 155 17.38 -13.19 15.74
C ALA A 155 18.55 -13.17 16.76
N SER A 156 18.44 -12.38 17.83
CA SER A 156 19.46 -12.35 18.90
C SER A 156 19.59 -13.72 19.60
N GLN A 157 18.48 -14.34 19.96
CA GLN A 157 18.51 -15.67 20.61
C GLN A 157 19.09 -16.76 19.72
N LYS A 158 18.90 -16.66 18.39
CA LYS A 158 19.51 -17.58 17.46
C LYS A 158 21.02 -17.37 17.36
N ALA A 159 21.46 -16.12 17.27
CA ALA A 159 22.89 -15.78 17.24
C ALA A 159 23.62 -16.27 18.51
N ASP A 160 23.01 -16.10 19.71
CA ASP A 160 23.58 -16.58 20.95
C ASP A 160 23.72 -18.12 20.99
N LYS A 161 22.74 -18.86 20.46
CA LYS A 161 22.80 -20.33 20.35
C LYS A 161 23.85 -20.78 19.35
N ASP A 162 23.99 -20.10 18.22
CA ASP A 162 24.97 -20.41 17.19
C ASP A 162 26.40 -20.19 17.73
N ILE A 163 26.62 -19.16 18.54
CA ILE A 163 27.91 -18.92 19.21
C ILE A 163 28.19 -20.01 20.25
N GLU A 164 27.21 -20.43 21.04
CA GLU A 164 27.39 -21.50 22.05
C GLU A 164 27.69 -22.86 21.39
N THR A 165 27.11 -23.15 20.22
CA THR A 165 27.42 -24.38 19.47
C THR A 165 28.82 -24.38 18.87
N VAL A 166 29.30 -23.24 18.39
CA VAL A 166 30.66 -23.10 17.85
C VAL A 166 31.71 -23.21 18.96
N ALA A 167 31.45 -22.66 20.15
CA ALA A 167 32.36 -22.74 21.30
C ALA A 167 32.51 -24.19 21.86
N LYS A 168 31.55 -25.09 21.60
CA LYS A 168 31.62 -26.51 22.01
C LYS A 168 32.35 -27.40 21.01
N VAL A 169 32.79 -26.90 19.86
CA VAL A 169 33.54 -27.64 18.80
C VAL A 169 34.99 -27.15 18.75
N GLU A 170 35.65 -26.89 19.88
CA GLU A 170 37.13 -26.83 19.88
C GLU A 170 37.73 -28.23 19.70
N PRO A 171 38.62 -28.39 18.74
CA PRO A 171 39.25 -29.69 18.52
C PRO A 171 40.21 -30.01 19.66
N GLU A 172 40.04 -31.19 20.28
CA GLU A 172 41.06 -31.83 21.10
C GLU A 172 42.40 -31.82 20.36
N GLN A 173 43.33 -30.98 20.80
CA GLN A 173 44.71 -31.07 20.35
C GLN A 173 45.29 -32.38 20.93
N LYS A 174 45.47 -33.38 20.04
CA LYS A 174 46.26 -34.57 20.38
C LYS A 174 47.70 -34.15 20.62
N PRO A 175 48.32 -34.55 21.74
CA PRO A 175 49.72 -34.30 21.96
C PRO A 175 50.54 -35.14 20.97
N VAL A 176 51.38 -34.47 20.20
CA VAL A 176 52.41 -35.10 19.39
C VAL A 176 53.52 -35.58 20.31
N LYS A 177 53.73 -36.91 20.31
CA LYS A 177 54.91 -37.52 20.89
C LYS A 177 56.09 -37.42 19.94
#